data_8ab30c991cec548de1a3ef1debeb7584
#
_entry.id   8ab30c991cec548de1a3ef1debeb7584
#
_cell.length_a   1.000
_cell.length_b   1.000
_cell.length_c   1.000
_cell.angle_alpha   90.00
_cell.angle_beta   90.00
_cell.angle_gamma   90.00
#
_symmetry.space_group_name_H-M   'P 1'
#
loop_
_entity.id
_entity.type
_entity.pdbx_description
1 polymer ?
#
loop_
_entity_poly.entity_id
_entity_poly.type
_entity_poly.pdbx_seq_one_letter_code
_entity_poly.pdbx_strand_id
1 'polypeptide(L)'
;MPLSHRVHRRIITRHIVTLPRLTQANWQVTTEMSRLGFWTTDLDEVGVYLVPASLNCYGWHDGHISIPCVSGAQLYDLWHGYHTRLTDVLRHEWAHAVAHTVPDFIGTDRFVRCFGGDHEYPGAVACYDPAHHVTAYAAAMPCEDFAEVFHHYLRHKGRLPVRLAAKKPIVKKWAFIDRMAQRIAAGKFRF
;
A
#
# COMPACT_ATOMS: atom_id res chain seq x y z
N MET A 1 -32.12 19.30 7.67
CA MET A 1 -32.93 18.13 8.09
C MET A 1 -32.00 17.09 8.70
N PRO A 2 -32.24 16.60 9.94
CA PRO A 2 -31.42 15.52 10.48
C PRO A 2 -31.64 14.25 9.66
N LEU A 3 -30.56 13.60 9.27
CA LEU A 3 -30.60 12.29 8.59
C LEU A 3 -31.31 11.28 9.49
N SER A 4 -32.17 10.44 8.91
CA SER A 4 -32.89 9.43 9.70
C SER A 4 -31.92 8.46 10.38
N HIS A 5 -32.27 7.94 11.56
CA HIS A 5 -31.46 7.01 12.36
C HIS A 5 -31.02 5.76 11.56
N ARG A 6 -31.79 5.34 10.55
CA ARG A 6 -31.45 4.25 9.63
C ARG A 6 -30.33 4.61 8.65
N VAL A 7 -30.27 5.87 8.19
CA VAL A 7 -29.21 6.37 7.30
C VAL A 7 -27.89 6.46 8.07
N HIS A 8 -27.91 7.03 9.29
CA HIS A 8 -26.73 7.07 10.17
C HIS A 8 -26.17 5.67 10.45
N ARG A 9 -27.03 4.70 10.79
CA ARG A 9 -26.62 3.32 11.07
C ARG A 9 -25.99 2.65 9.84
N ARG A 10 -26.52 2.87 8.64
CA ARG A 10 -25.95 2.35 7.39
C ARG A 10 -24.59 2.97 7.06
N ILE A 11 -24.41 4.26 7.28
CA ILE A 11 -23.13 4.95 7.04
C ILE A 11 -22.08 4.43 8.01
N ILE A 12 -22.36 4.40 9.30
CA ILE A 12 -21.40 3.94 10.33
C ILE A 12 -21.01 2.48 10.09
N THR A 13 -21.98 1.57 9.89
CA THR A 13 -21.68 0.15 9.67
C THR A 13 -20.90 -0.12 8.37
N ARG A 14 -21.00 0.76 7.38
CA ARG A 14 -20.28 0.62 6.12
C ARG A 14 -18.79 0.93 6.24
N HIS A 15 -18.40 1.73 7.23
CA HIS A 15 -17.02 2.16 7.46
C HIS A 15 -16.30 1.36 8.56
N ILE A 16 -17.03 0.63 9.40
CA ILE A 16 -16.41 -0.24 10.39
C ILE A 16 -15.81 -1.46 9.68
N VAL A 17 -14.51 -1.69 9.91
CA VAL A 17 -13.84 -2.92 9.49
C VAL A 17 -14.21 -4.03 10.47
N THR A 18 -14.74 -5.12 9.96
CA THR A 18 -15.06 -6.34 10.71
C THR A 18 -14.09 -7.45 10.31
N LEU A 19 -13.91 -8.44 11.17
CA LEU A 19 -13.02 -9.56 10.87
C LEU A 19 -13.35 -10.27 9.54
N PRO A 20 -14.60 -10.59 9.20
CA PRO A 20 -14.92 -11.20 7.89
C PRO A 20 -14.55 -10.29 6.71
N ARG A 21 -14.74 -8.97 6.83
CA ARG A 21 -14.35 -8.00 5.78
C ARG A 21 -12.84 -7.91 5.64
N LEU A 22 -12.12 -7.89 6.76
CA LEU A 22 -10.66 -7.90 6.75
C LEU A 22 -10.14 -9.18 6.10
N THR A 23 -10.63 -10.34 6.52
CA THR A 23 -10.24 -11.65 5.94
C THR A 23 -10.48 -11.69 4.43
N GLN A 24 -11.66 -11.26 3.97
CA GLN A 24 -11.98 -11.24 2.55
C GLN A 24 -11.07 -10.28 1.76
N ALA A 25 -10.83 -9.07 2.28
CA ALA A 25 -9.98 -8.08 1.63
C ALA A 25 -8.52 -8.55 1.61
N ASN A 26 -8.04 -9.14 2.69
CA ASN A 26 -6.70 -9.69 2.78
C ASN A 26 -6.51 -10.85 1.79
N TRP A 27 -7.43 -11.79 1.73
CA TRP A 27 -7.40 -12.89 0.76
C TRP A 27 -7.36 -12.37 -0.69
N GLN A 28 -8.11 -11.32 -1.00
CA GLN A 28 -8.07 -10.70 -2.32
C GLN A 28 -6.67 -10.15 -2.63
N VAL A 29 -6.08 -9.38 -1.71
CA VAL A 29 -4.78 -8.74 -1.92
C VAL A 29 -3.65 -9.77 -2.02
N THR A 30 -3.61 -10.77 -1.13
CA THR A 30 -2.60 -11.83 -1.19
C THR A 30 -2.71 -12.66 -2.46
N THR A 31 -3.95 -12.88 -2.97
CA THR A 31 -4.18 -13.52 -4.27
C THR A 31 -3.65 -12.65 -5.42
N GLU A 32 -3.83 -11.33 -5.38
CA GLU A 32 -3.26 -10.42 -6.38
C GLU A 32 -1.73 -10.45 -6.36
N MET A 33 -1.13 -10.42 -5.17
CA MET A 33 0.33 -10.51 -4.98
C MET A 33 0.90 -11.82 -5.53
N SER A 34 0.29 -12.94 -5.16
CA SER A 34 0.69 -14.27 -5.65
C SER A 34 0.64 -14.37 -7.19
N ARG A 35 -0.45 -13.89 -7.80
CA ARG A 35 -0.61 -13.88 -9.27
C ARG A 35 0.40 -13.00 -9.99
N LEU A 36 0.88 -11.95 -9.34
CA LEU A 36 1.85 -11.01 -9.90
C LEU A 36 3.30 -11.33 -9.53
N GLY A 37 3.53 -12.42 -8.79
CA GLY A 37 4.86 -12.93 -8.50
C GLY A 37 5.56 -12.32 -7.29
N PHE A 38 4.81 -11.70 -6.38
CA PHE A 38 5.38 -11.11 -5.16
C PHE A 38 5.37 -12.04 -3.94
N TRP A 39 4.64 -13.17 -4.00
CA TRP A 39 4.49 -14.03 -2.83
C TRP A 39 5.73 -14.87 -2.59
N THR A 40 6.24 -14.84 -1.36
CA THR A 40 7.34 -15.65 -0.87
C THR A 40 6.92 -16.41 0.39
N THR A 41 7.67 -17.42 0.79
CA THR A 41 7.42 -18.16 2.03
C THR A 41 7.53 -17.27 3.28
N ASP A 42 8.40 -16.26 3.25
CA ASP A 42 8.56 -15.33 4.37
C ASP A 42 7.31 -14.49 4.61
N LEU A 43 6.50 -14.24 3.57
CA LEU A 43 5.23 -13.55 3.69
C LEU A 43 4.12 -14.42 4.32
N ASP A 44 4.28 -15.75 4.37
CA ASP A 44 3.34 -16.64 5.06
C ASP A 44 3.35 -16.40 6.59
N GLU A 45 4.45 -15.87 7.13
CA GLU A 45 4.60 -15.56 8.55
C GLU A 45 4.01 -14.20 8.95
N VAL A 46 3.64 -13.35 7.97
CA VAL A 46 3.09 -12.03 8.22
C VAL A 46 1.66 -12.11 8.73
N GLY A 47 1.47 -11.81 10.00
CA GLY A 47 0.14 -11.72 10.62
C GLY A 47 -0.62 -10.47 10.19
N VAL A 48 -1.94 -10.61 9.93
CA VAL A 48 -2.84 -9.47 9.69
C VAL A 48 -3.91 -9.44 10.77
N TYR A 49 -3.91 -8.41 11.59
CA TYR A 49 -4.74 -8.31 12.78
C TYR A 49 -5.76 -7.19 12.69
N LEU A 50 -6.99 -7.47 13.13
CA LEU A 50 -7.99 -6.46 13.41
C LEU A 50 -7.75 -5.94 14.84
N VAL A 51 -7.44 -4.66 14.96
CA VAL A 51 -7.24 -4.02 16.26
C VAL A 51 -8.39 -3.08 16.61
N PRO A 52 -8.60 -2.72 17.89
CA PRO A 52 -9.58 -1.71 18.30
C PRO A 52 -9.35 -0.37 17.59
N ALA A 53 -10.30 0.56 17.77
CA ALA A 53 -10.15 1.92 17.24
C ALA A 53 -8.82 2.54 17.70
N SER A 54 -8.02 2.98 16.73
CA SER A 54 -6.72 3.59 17.00
C SER A 54 -6.56 4.88 16.20
N LEU A 55 -5.94 5.87 16.83
CA LEU A 55 -5.58 7.12 16.17
C LEU A 55 -4.15 7.05 15.58
N ASN A 56 -3.25 6.24 16.16
CA ASN A 56 -1.81 6.36 15.90
C ASN A 56 -1.06 5.05 15.67
N CYS A 57 -1.68 3.87 15.79
CA CYS A 57 -0.97 2.59 15.73
C CYS A 57 -1.70 1.66 14.76
N TYR A 58 -1.51 1.85 13.48
CA TYR A 58 -2.00 0.94 12.45
C TYR A 58 -1.00 0.91 11.28
N GLY A 59 -1.12 -0.13 10.47
CA GLY A 59 -0.24 -0.37 9.35
C GLY A 59 0.78 -1.49 9.63
N TRP A 60 1.86 -1.46 8.88
CA TRP A 60 2.96 -2.40 9.01
C TRP A 60 3.80 -2.11 10.26
N HIS A 61 4.05 -3.12 11.07
CA HIS A 61 4.95 -3.08 12.24
C HIS A 61 5.66 -4.42 12.36
N ASP A 62 6.96 -4.43 12.32
CA ASP A 62 7.86 -5.55 12.65
C ASP A 62 7.27 -6.96 12.49
N GLY A 63 6.93 -7.34 11.27
CA GLY A 63 6.42 -8.68 10.96
C GLY A 63 4.90 -8.84 10.99
N HIS A 64 4.12 -7.77 11.21
CA HIS A 64 2.66 -7.85 11.15
C HIS A 64 2.00 -6.59 10.64
N ILE A 65 0.77 -6.72 10.15
CA ILE A 65 -0.09 -5.64 9.69
C ILE A 65 -1.26 -5.47 10.67
N SER A 66 -1.40 -4.30 11.27
CA SER A 66 -2.51 -3.97 12.17
C SER A 66 -3.52 -3.06 11.47
N ILE A 67 -4.77 -3.52 11.36
CA ILE A 67 -5.87 -2.75 10.76
C ILE A 67 -6.89 -2.41 11.83
N PRO A 68 -7.12 -1.12 12.14
CA PRO A 68 -8.10 -0.73 13.13
C PRO A 68 -9.52 -0.96 12.63
N CYS A 69 -10.42 -1.36 13.54
CA CYS A 69 -11.85 -1.43 13.21
C CYS A 69 -12.43 -0.07 12.81
N VAL A 70 -11.89 1.01 13.38
CA VAL A 70 -12.14 2.42 13.00
C VAL A 70 -10.85 3.19 13.19
N SER A 71 -10.43 3.97 12.20
CA SER A 71 -9.27 4.87 12.30
C SER A 71 -9.67 6.34 12.17
N GLY A 72 -8.82 7.23 12.69
CA GLY A 72 -8.98 8.66 12.50
C GLY A 72 -8.95 9.06 11.01
N ALA A 73 -8.12 8.42 10.21
CA ALA A 73 -8.06 8.63 8.76
C ALA A 73 -9.38 8.23 8.07
N GLN A 74 -9.99 7.11 8.47
CA GLN A 74 -11.32 6.72 7.93
C GLN A 74 -12.41 7.73 8.31
N LEU A 75 -12.36 8.28 9.52
CA LEU A 75 -13.32 9.31 9.94
C LEU A 75 -13.08 10.62 9.17
N TYR A 76 -11.84 11.00 8.94
CA TYR A 76 -11.47 12.15 8.13
C TYR A 76 -11.94 11.98 6.69
N ASP A 77 -11.69 10.83 6.07
CA ASP A 77 -12.13 10.51 4.71
C ASP A 77 -13.65 10.57 4.59
N LEU A 78 -14.36 10.00 5.58
CA LEU A 78 -15.82 10.05 5.63
C LEU A 78 -16.35 11.48 5.69
N TRP A 79 -15.71 12.33 6.49
CA TRP A 79 -16.10 13.75 6.64
C TRP A 79 -15.90 14.54 5.34
N HIS A 80 -14.84 14.24 4.59
CA HIS A 80 -14.51 14.91 3.34
C HIS A 80 -15.06 14.23 2.08
N GLY A 81 -15.85 13.16 2.25
CA GLY A 81 -16.45 12.43 1.14
C GLY A 81 -15.46 11.55 0.36
N TYR A 82 -14.28 11.28 0.89
CA TYR A 82 -13.35 10.32 0.34
C TYR A 82 -13.75 8.89 0.70
N HIS A 83 -13.42 7.95 -0.17
CA HIS A 83 -13.73 6.53 0.03
C HIS A 83 -12.47 5.68 -0.18
N THR A 84 -11.63 5.62 0.85
CA THR A 84 -10.50 4.70 0.84
C THR A 84 -11.03 3.27 1.03
N ARG A 85 -10.68 2.38 0.12
CA ARG A 85 -11.10 0.98 0.20
C ARG A 85 -10.14 0.20 1.10
N LEU A 86 -10.67 -0.71 1.92
CA LEU A 86 -9.84 -1.58 2.77
C LEU A 86 -8.79 -2.36 1.96
N THR A 87 -9.12 -2.79 0.74
CA THR A 87 -8.16 -3.45 -0.16
C THR A 87 -7.03 -2.51 -0.61
N ASP A 88 -7.27 -1.21 -0.69
CA ASP A 88 -6.24 -0.24 -1.08
C ASP A 88 -5.28 0.00 0.11
N VAL A 89 -5.82 0.08 1.33
CA VAL A 89 -5.00 0.11 2.57
C VAL A 89 -4.15 -1.15 2.66
N LEU A 90 -4.75 -2.33 2.51
CA LEU A 90 -4.00 -3.59 2.60
C LEU A 90 -2.93 -3.73 1.51
N ARG A 91 -3.16 -3.28 0.28
CA ARG A 91 -2.12 -3.27 -0.76
C ARG A 91 -0.92 -2.41 -0.38
N HIS A 92 -1.19 -1.27 0.28
CA HIS A 92 -0.17 -0.38 0.79
C HIS A 92 0.64 -1.04 1.91
N GLU A 93 -0.03 -1.60 2.91
CA GLU A 93 0.65 -2.23 4.05
C GLU A 93 1.43 -3.50 3.64
N TRP A 94 0.89 -4.30 2.72
CA TRP A 94 1.61 -5.42 2.15
C TRP A 94 2.85 -5.00 1.33
N ALA A 95 2.90 -3.78 0.80
CA ALA A 95 4.10 -3.27 0.15
C ALA A 95 5.26 -3.12 1.15
N HIS A 96 4.98 -2.63 2.36
CA HIS A 96 5.98 -2.55 3.43
C HIS A 96 6.45 -3.95 3.87
N ALA A 97 5.52 -4.91 3.99
CA ALA A 97 5.86 -6.30 4.29
C ALA A 97 6.77 -6.90 3.21
N VAL A 98 6.46 -6.71 1.93
CA VAL A 98 7.31 -7.14 0.81
C VAL A 98 8.68 -6.46 0.88
N ALA A 99 8.74 -5.15 1.11
CA ALA A 99 10.01 -4.44 1.23
C ALA A 99 10.89 -5.02 2.34
N HIS A 100 10.28 -5.39 3.47
CA HIS A 100 10.98 -6.00 4.60
C HIS A 100 11.52 -7.40 4.28
N THR A 101 10.78 -8.22 3.53
CA THR A 101 11.19 -9.60 3.19
C THR A 101 12.22 -9.70 2.07
N VAL A 102 12.41 -8.63 1.29
CA VAL A 102 13.37 -8.61 0.17
C VAL A 102 14.32 -7.41 0.23
N PRO A 103 15.10 -7.25 1.33
CA PRO A 103 15.94 -6.06 1.57
C PRO A 103 16.97 -5.83 0.45
N ASP A 104 17.44 -6.89 -0.21
CA ASP A 104 18.43 -6.81 -1.30
C ASP A 104 17.87 -6.09 -2.57
N PHE A 105 16.57 -5.87 -2.68
CA PHE A 105 16.01 -5.01 -3.72
C PHE A 105 15.91 -3.56 -3.26
N ILE A 106 15.55 -3.37 -2.01
CA ILE A 106 15.19 -2.07 -1.44
C ILE A 106 16.43 -1.27 -1.05
N GLY A 107 17.46 -1.93 -0.48
CA GLY A 107 18.75 -1.30 -0.10
C GLY A 107 19.71 -1.05 -1.28
N THR A 108 19.20 -0.76 -2.48
CA THR A 108 20.04 -0.60 -3.68
C THR A 108 20.08 0.83 -4.19
N ASP A 109 21.18 1.22 -4.81
CA ASP A 109 21.28 2.48 -5.57
C ASP A 109 20.16 2.62 -6.63
N ARG A 110 19.67 1.49 -7.13
CA ARG A 110 18.55 1.50 -8.08
C ARG A 110 17.26 1.97 -7.42
N PHE A 111 16.99 1.54 -6.19
CA PHE A 111 15.86 2.03 -5.39
C PHE A 111 15.99 3.53 -5.17
N VAL A 112 17.14 3.97 -4.65
CA VAL A 112 17.45 5.40 -4.42
C VAL A 112 17.23 6.24 -5.67
N ARG A 113 17.73 5.80 -6.85
CA ARG A 113 17.51 6.50 -8.13
C ARG A 113 16.07 6.50 -8.61
N CYS A 114 15.24 5.56 -8.17
CA CYS A 114 13.84 5.50 -8.55
C CYS A 114 12.94 6.31 -7.62
N PHE A 115 13.18 6.20 -6.30
CA PHE A 115 12.31 6.74 -5.26
C PHE A 115 12.87 7.98 -4.56
N GLY A 116 14.06 8.43 -4.94
CA GLY A 116 14.63 9.71 -4.51
C GLY A 116 15.33 9.69 -3.16
N GLY A 117 15.43 8.56 -2.49
CA GLY A 117 16.12 8.40 -1.21
C GLY A 117 16.18 6.96 -0.76
N ASP A 118 16.87 6.74 0.36
CA ASP A 118 16.95 5.44 1.00
C ASP A 118 15.59 5.07 1.62
N HIS A 119 15.24 3.79 1.56
CA HIS A 119 13.96 3.31 2.10
C HIS A 119 13.85 3.52 3.62
N GLU A 120 14.92 3.26 4.35
CA GLU A 120 14.96 3.28 5.81
C GLU A 120 15.18 4.69 6.40
N TYR A 121 15.78 5.58 5.63
CA TYR A 121 16.14 6.92 6.08
C TYR A 121 15.33 7.96 5.34
N PRO A 122 14.31 8.54 6.00
CA PRO A 122 13.51 9.57 5.38
C PRO A 122 14.39 10.77 5.05
N GLY A 123 14.56 11.03 3.77
CA GLY A 123 15.09 12.29 3.28
C GLY A 123 14.15 13.45 3.62
N ALA A 124 14.49 14.65 3.19
CA ALA A 124 13.57 15.78 3.30
C ALA A 124 12.25 15.44 2.60
N VAL A 125 11.12 15.69 3.29
CA VAL A 125 9.78 15.54 2.71
C VAL A 125 9.70 16.36 1.42
N ALA A 126 9.47 15.68 0.31
CA ALA A 126 9.35 16.34 -0.98
C ALA A 126 7.99 17.05 -1.09
N CYS A 127 7.96 18.18 -1.78
CA CYS A 127 6.68 18.73 -2.20
C CYS A 127 6.01 17.78 -3.19
N TYR A 128 4.71 17.60 -3.05
CA TYR A 128 3.94 16.79 -3.99
C TYR A 128 4.05 17.33 -5.41
N ASP A 129 4.58 16.51 -6.31
CA ASP A 129 4.60 16.75 -7.74
C ASP A 129 3.88 15.59 -8.45
N PRO A 130 2.75 15.85 -9.11
CA PRO A 130 2.00 14.82 -9.82
C PRO A 130 2.76 14.22 -11.01
N ALA A 131 3.86 14.81 -11.47
CA ALA A 131 4.75 14.20 -12.46
C ALA A 131 5.64 13.10 -11.87
N HIS A 132 5.94 13.19 -10.57
CA HIS A 132 6.85 12.30 -9.86
C HIS A 132 6.13 11.32 -8.93
N HIS A 133 4.95 11.65 -8.41
CA HIS A 133 4.24 10.87 -7.41
C HIS A 133 2.84 10.46 -7.89
N VAL A 134 2.42 9.23 -7.56
CA VAL A 134 1.09 8.71 -7.92
C VAL A 134 -0.01 9.29 -7.05
N THR A 135 0.33 9.65 -5.80
CA THR A 135 -0.55 10.29 -4.80
C THR A 135 0.20 11.39 -4.05
N ALA A 136 -0.49 12.23 -3.32
CA ALA A 136 0.14 13.22 -2.44
C ALA A 136 0.89 12.53 -1.27
N TYR A 137 0.39 11.41 -0.78
CA TYR A 137 1.01 10.64 0.29
C TYR A 137 2.36 10.02 -0.13
N ALA A 138 2.50 9.65 -1.40
CA ALA A 138 3.77 9.19 -1.97
C ALA A 138 4.93 10.21 -1.85
N ALA A 139 4.63 11.51 -1.69
CA ALA A 139 5.66 12.53 -1.52
C ALA A 139 6.22 12.62 -0.10
N ALA A 140 5.65 11.90 0.87
CA ALA A 140 6.06 11.99 2.27
C ALA A 140 7.45 11.37 2.50
N MET A 141 7.69 10.16 1.97
CA MET A 141 8.94 9.43 2.16
C MET A 141 9.17 8.42 1.00
N PRO A 142 10.41 7.99 0.72
CA PRO A 142 10.68 6.99 -0.30
C PRO A 142 9.98 5.64 -0.09
N CYS A 143 9.83 5.18 1.17
CA CYS A 143 9.09 3.98 1.51
C CYS A 143 7.59 4.12 1.20
N GLU A 144 6.99 5.28 1.46
CA GLU A 144 5.61 5.57 1.14
C GLU A 144 5.38 5.69 -0.39
N ASP A 145 6.34 6.29 -1.10
CA ASP A 145 6.31 6.34 -2.55
C ASP A 145 6.37 4.94 -3.17
N PHE A 146 7.22 4.07 -2.62
CA PHE A 146 7.26 2.66 -3.02
C PHE A 146 5.92 1.97 -2.75
N ALA A 147 5.37 2.12 -1.53
CA ALA A 147 4.12 1.49 -1.14
C ALA A 147 2.93 1.97 -2.00
N GLU A 148 2.85 3.26 -2.31
CA GLU A 148 1.81 3.81 -3.17
C GLU A 148 1.95 3.33 -4.63
N VAL A 149 3.15 3.28 -5.20
CA VAL A 149 3.34 2.73 -6.56
C VAL A 149 3.04 1.24 -6.59
N PHE A 150 3.43 0.47 -5.55
CA PHE A 150 3.11 -0.96 -5.41
C PHE A 150 1.60 -1.19 -5.31
N HIS A 151 0.91 -0.41 -4.46
CA HIS A 151 -0.55 -0.43 -4.36
C HIS A 151 -1.21 -0.23 -5.73
N HIS A 152 -0.79 0.81 -6.46
CA HIS A 152 -1.30 1.08 -7.80
C HIS A 152 -0.96 -0.04 -8.80
N TYR A 153 0.23 -0.63 -8.71
CA TYR A 153 0.65 -1.75 -9.55
C TYR A 153 -0.28 -2.97 -9.36
N LEU A 154 -0.54 -3.38 -8.11
CA LEU A 154 -1.49 -4.46 -7.82
C LEU A 154 -2.90 -4.14 -8.31
N ARG A 155 -3.40 -2.95 -7.98
CA ARG A 155 -4.74 -2.49 -8.38
C ARG A 155 -4.96 -2.53 -9.89
N HIS A 156 -3.93 -2.23 -10.67
CA HIS A 156 -3.96 -2.25 -12.12
C HIS A 156 -3.42 -3.57 -12.72
N LYS A 157 -3.23 -4.60 -11.91
CA LYS A 157 -2.80 -5.93 -12.34
C LYS A 157 -1.50 -5.90 -13.16
N GLY A 158 -0.54 -5.12 -12.72
CA GLY A 158 0.75 -4.91 -13.38
C GLY A 158 0.72 -3.96 -14.59
N ARG A 159 -0.46 -3.55 -15.07
CA ARG A 159 -0.59 -2.71 -16.28
C ARG A 159 -0.47 -1.23 -15.92
N LEU A 160 0.50 -0.54 -16.52
CA LEU A 160 0.66 0.90 -16.33
C LEU A 160 -0.55 1.66 -16.93
N PRO A 161 -1.29 2.44 -16.13
CA PRO A 161 -2.41 3.24 -16.64
C PRO A 161 -1.94 4.27 -17.67
N VAL A 162 -2.71 4.46 -18.74
CA VAL A 162 -2.38 5.38 -19.86
C VAL A 162 -2.08 6.80 -19.34
N ARG A 163 -2.84 7.29 -18.35
CA ARG A 163 -2.62 8.60 -17.72
C ARG A 163 -1.26 8.76 -17.04
N LEU A 164 -0.61 7.66 -16.65
CA LEU A 164 0.70 7.64 -16.00
C LEU A 164 1.84 7.38 -16.99
N ALA A 165 1.55 6.85 -18.18
CA ALA A 165 2.57 6.46 -19.15
C ALA A 165 3.41 7.64 -19.68
N ALA A 166 2.88 8.86 -19.67
CA ALA A 166 3.63 10.07 -20.04
C ALA A 166 4.58 10.57 -18.94
N LYS A 167 4.47 10.05 -17.71
CA LYS A 167 5.21 10.52 -16.53
C LYS A 167 6.46 9.66 -16.33
N LYS A 168 7.58 10.05 -16.94
CA LYS A 168 8.85 9.28 -16.93
C LYS A 168 9.29 8.79 -15.54
N PRO A 169 9.24 9.59 -14.45
CA PRO A 169 9.61 9.10 -13.12
C PRO A 169 8.70 7.95 -12.65
N ILE A 170 7.39 8.06 -12.85
CA ILE A 170 6.43 7.01 -12.45
C ILE A 170 6.65 5.74 -13.29
N VAL A 171 6.93 5.88 -14.59
CA VAL A 171 7.28 4.73 -15.46
C VAL A 171 8.50 3.98 -14.93
N LYS A 172 9.55 4.71 -14.47
CA LYS A 172 10.74 4.09 -13.87
C LYS A 172 10.42 3.32 -12.58
N LYS A 173 9.62 3.91 -11.67
CA LYS A 173 9.17 3.27 -10.43
C LYS A 173 8.34 2.03 -10.74
N TRP A 174 7.43 2.11 -11.70
CA TRP A 174 6.62 0.98 -12.16
C TRP A 174 7.48 -0.16 -12.70
N ALA A 175 8.45 0.16 -13.56
CA ALA A 175 9.39 -0.82 -14.10
C ALA A 175 10.31 -1.43 -13.02
N PHE A 176 10.61 -0.69 -11.95
CA PHE A 176 11.31 -1.24 -10.79
C PHE A 176 10.49 -2.35 -10.13
N ILE A 177 9.21 -2.06 -9.83
CA ILE A 177 8.29 -3.01 -9.19
C ILE A 177 8.04 -4.23 -10.09
N ASP A 178 7.83 -4.01 -11.39
CA ASP A 178 7.63 -5.08 -12.36
C ASP A 178 8.84 -6.03 -12.42
N ARG A 179 10.05 -5.48 -12.48
CA ARG A 179 11.29 -6.28 -12.45
C ARG A 179 11.47 -7.02 -11.13
N MET A 180 11.15 -6.38 -10.00
CA MET A 180 11.19 -7.02 -8.69
C MET A 180 10.26 -8.24 -8.65
N ALA A 181 9.01 -8.10 -9.11
CA ALA A 181 8.05 -9.19 -9.22
C ALA A 181 8.58 -10.37 -10.05
N GLN A 182 9.11 -10.09 -11.26
CA GLN A 182 9.67 -11.11 -12.15
C GLN A 182 10.84 -11.87 -11.50
N ARG A 183 11.68 -11.17 -10.74
CA ARG A 183 12.82 -11.80 -10.07
C ARG A 183 12.40 -12.64 -8.87
N ILE A 184 11.47 -12.14 -8.05
CA ILE A 184 10.91 -12.91 -6.93
C ILE A 184 10.25 -14.19 -7.46
N ALA A 185 9.42 -14.09 -8.49
CA ALA A 185 8.78 -15.24 -9.14
C ALA A 185 9.79 -16.27 -9.71
N ALA A 186 10.98 -15.82 -10.08
CA ALA A 186 12.09 -16.68 -10.54
C ALA A 186 13.00 -17.17 -9.40
N GLY A 187 12.63 -16.95 -8.13
CA GLY A 187 13.44 -17.33 -6.94
C GLY A 187 14.74 -16.53 -6.81
N LYS A 188 14.78 -15.30 -7.37
CA LYS A 188 15.95 -14.42 -7.35
C LYS A 188 15.63 -13.19 -6.52
N PHE A 189 16.23 -13.04 -5.35
CA PHE A 189 15.89 -12.00 -4.37
C PHE A 189 16.80 -10.76 -4.41
N ARG A 190 17.47 -10.50 -5.51
CA ARG A 190 18.31 -9.31 -5.76
C ARG A 190 18.36 -8.95 -7.25
N PHE A 191 18.70 -7.70 -7.55
CA PHE A 191 18.87 -7.24 -8.94
C PHE A 191 20.15 -7.77 -9.62
#